data_70b92a93b6795b732df83f07f1ce60ce
#
_entry.id   70b92a93b6795b732df83f07f1ce60ce
#
_cell.length_a   1.000
_cell.length_b   1.000
_cell.length_c   1.000
_cell.angle_alpha   90.00
_cell.angle_beta   90.00
_cell.angle_gamma   90.00
#
_symmetry.space_group_name_H-M   'P 1'
#
loop_
_entity.id
_entity.type
_entity.pdbx_description
1 polymer ?
#
loop_
_entity_poly.entity_id
_entity_poly.type
_entity_poly.pdbx_seq_one_letter_code
_entity_poly.pdbx_strand_id
1 'polypeptide(L)'
;MSYLDIAPRLWGREMRIDLIEYVPASIPRKERFTIARGSSDVAENLFVSIHSGGLAGTGCGAPSEVTKETLTTMQSAVRTLAAGLEGYDFRNPREATDRMDTVLPGNPAAKAAIDIAMHDLAAQVAGQPLYAYLGGTRDRMATDMTIGIMGIADAVERAHRWTGQGFRSLKIKVGTDPRADLERLRAIRGAVGPGVELRVDGNQGYTWTQALHFARAARDLNVALFEQPVSATD
;
A
#
# COMPACT_ATOMS: atom_id res chain seq x y z
N MET A 1 1.11 -16.37 -18.09
CA MET A 1 1.82 -17.36 -17.29
C MET A 1 1.06 -17.47 -15.99
N SER A 2 0.45 -18.60 -15.71
CA SER A 2 -0.33 -18.76 -14.48
C SER A 2 0.62 -19.05 -13.31
N TYR A 3 0.16 -18.79 -12.08
CA TYR A 3 0.89 -19.13 -10.86
C TYR A 3 1.34 -20.61 -10.82
N LEU A 4 0.59 -21.48 -11.50
CA LEU A 4 0.87 -22.91 -11.63
C LEU A 4 2.08 -23.23 -12.53
N ASP A 5 2.52 -22.29 -13.41
CA ASP A 5 3.64 -22.51 -14.31
C ASP A 5 5.01 -22.22 -13.63
N ILE A 6 5.01 -21.60 -12.45
CA ILE A 6 6.22 -21.23 -11.69
C ILE A 6 6.60 -22.34 -10.71
N ALA A 7 5.64 -23.09 -10.21
CA ALA A 7 5.83 -24.16 -9.23
C ALA A 7 6.87 -25.24 -9.60
N PRO A 8 7.02 -25.69 -10.88
CA PRO A 8 7.95 -26.77 -11.21
C PRO A 8 9.43 -26.48 -10.98
N ARG A 9 9.84 -25.19 -10.92
CA ARG A 9 11.25 -24.80 -10.73
C ARG A 9 11.73 -24.92 -9.29
N LEU A 10 10.82 -25.06 -8.34
CA LEU A 10 11.10 -25.18 -6.91
C LEU A 10 11.12 -26.63 -6.42
N TRP A 11 10.83 -27.58 -7.29
CA TRP A 11 10.79 -29.00 -6.95
C TRP A 11 12.20 -29.53 -6.71
N GLY A 12 12.52 -29.77 -5.43
CA GLY A 12 13.80 -30.35 -4.97
C GLY A 12 14.48 -29.63 -3.82
N ARG A 13 14.07 -28.41 -3.46
CA ARG A 13 14.51 -27.73 -2.23
C ARG A 13 13.41 -27.75 -1.19
N GLU A 14 13.73 -28.16 0.03
CA GLU A 14 12.83 -27.93 1.16
C GLU A 14 12.73 -26.42 1.39
N MET A 15 11.49 -25.90 1.38
CA MET A 15 11.19 -24.49 1.64
C MET A 15 10.45 -24.40 2.98
N ARG A 16 11.11 -24.89 4.03
CA ARG A 16 10.54 -24.85 5.38
C ARG A 16 10.91 -23.54 6.05
N ILE A 17 9.96 -22.97 6.73
CA ILE A 17 10.17 -21.79 7.56
C ILE A 17 10.98 -22.24 8.79
N ASP A 18 12.22 -21.76 8.87
CA ASP A 18 13.11 -22.05 10.01
C ASP A 18 12.81 -21.10 11.17
N LEU A 19 12.57 -19.82 10.87
CA LEU A 19 12.35 -18.74 11.83
C LEU A 19 11.57 -17.61 11.21
N ILE A 20 10.68 -17.00 11.99
CA ILE A 20 10.02 -15.73 11.67
C ILE A 20 10.40 -14.69 12.72
N GLU A 21 11.05 -13.63 12.28
CA GLU A 21 11.40 -12.49 13.11
C GLU A 21 10.60 -11.26 12.70
N TYR A 22 10.40 -10.32 13.62
CA TYR A 22 9.75 -9.05 13.31
C TYR A 22 10.33 -7.89 14.11
N VAL A 23 10.36 -6.72 13.47
CA VAL A 23 10.88 -5.49 14.06
C VAL A 23 9.88 -4.35 13.81
N PRO A 24 9.34 -3.73 14.87
CA PRO A 24 8.56 -2.50 14.71
C PRO A 24 9.49 -1.34 14.36
N ALA A 25 9.02 -0.45 13.49
CA ALA A 25 9.75 0.74 13.09
C ALA A 25 8.82 1.94 13.00
N SER A 26 9.14 2.98 13.76
CA SER A 26 8.48 4.29 13.72
C SER A 26 9.38 5.25 12.94
N ILE A 27 9.04 5.50 11.68
CA ILE A 27 9.87 6.27 10.76
C ILE A 27 9.34 7.70 10.67
N PRO A 28 10.09 8.72 11.12
CA PRO A 28 9.69 10.11 10.99
C PRO A 28 9.44 10.48 9.52
N ARG A 29 8.32 11.13 9.24
CA ARG A 29 8.04 11.67 7.91
C ARG A 29 8.84 12.95 7.72
N LYS A 30 9.26 13.21 6.49
CA LYS A 30 9.92 14.48 6.14
C LYS A 30 8.97 15.67 6.36
N GLU A 31 7.68 15.44 6.27
CA GLU A 31 6.63 16.44 6.38
C GLU A 31 5.34 15.79 6.89
N ARG A 32 4.55 16.56 7.65
CA ARG A 32 3.24 16.13 8.11
C ARG A 32 2.34 15.72 6.95
N PHE A 33 1.75 14.55 7.04
CA PHE A 33 0.84 14.02 6.01
C PHE A 33 -0.59 13.99 6.52
N THR A 34 -1.47 14.72 5.84
CA THR A 34 -2.89 14.87 6.21
C THR A 34 -3.81 14.28 5.15
N ILE A 35 -4.74 13.46 5.59
CA ILE A 35 -5.86 12.91 4.82
C ILE A 35 -7.17 13.25 5.50
N ALA A 36 -8.32 12.92 4.90
CA ALA A 36 -9.65 13.20 5.50
C ALA A 36 -9.84 12.59 6.90
N ARG A 37 -9.16 11.48 7.21
CA ARG A 37 -9.27 10.77 8.49
C ARG A 37 -8.30 11.24 9.58
N GLY A 38 -7.30 12.04 9.26
CA GLY A 38 -6.34 12.51 10.25
C GLY A 38 -4.99 12.92 9.68
N SER A 39 -4.06 13.19 10.57
CA SER A 39 -2.70 13.60 10.23
C SER A 39 -1.68 12.75 10.96
N SER A 40 -0.52 12.55 10.35
CA SER A 40 0.60 11.81 10.94
C SER A 40 1.94 12.44 10.59
N ASP A 41 2.82 12.51 11.58
CA ASP A 41 4.23 12.92 11.45
C ASP A 41 5.17 11.70 11.42
N VAL A 42 4.62 10.49 11.67
CA VAL A 42 5.37 9.23 11.74
C VAL A 42 4.70 8.19 10.84
N ALA A 43 5.47 7.36 10.19
CA ALA A 43 5.02 6.14 9.53
C ALA A 43 5.34 4.93 10.43
N GLU A 44 4.30 4.33 10.99
CA GLU A 44 4.42 3.09 11.75
C GLU A 44 4.46 1.91 10.80
N ASN A 45 5.43 1.01 10.99
CA ASN A 45 5.61 -0.18 10.16
C ASN A 45 6.02 -1.37 11.02
N LEU A 46 5.64 -2.56 10.59
CA LEU A 46 6.14 -3.82 11.12
C LEU A 46 6.88 -4.56 10.01
N PHE A 47 8.19 -4.65 10.10
CA PHE A 47 8.99 -5.48 9.21
C PHE A 47 8.99 -6.91 9.72
N VAL A 48 8.85 -7.86 8.80
CA VAL A 48 8.90 -9.30 9.07
C VAL A 48 9.97 -9.91 8.20
N SER A 49 10.81 -10.75 8.79
CA SER A 49 11.81 -11.56 8.07
C SER A 49 11.51 -13.03 8.26
N ILE A 50 11.45 -13.79 7.17
CA ILE A 50 11.25 -15.24 7.18
C ILE A 50 12.53 -15.90 6.68
N HIS A 51 13.08 -16.79 7.51
CA HIS A 51 14.31 -17.51 7.23
C HIS A 51 14.01 -18.94 6.78
N SER A 52 14.72 -19.40 5.76
CA SER A 52 14.68 -20.77 5.26
C SER A 52 15.98 -21.13 4.54
N GLY A 53 16.63 -22.20 4.96
CA GLY A 53 17.80 -22.75 4.29
C GLY A 53 18.95 -21.75 4.07
N GLY A 54 19.16 -20.82 4.99
CA GLY A 54 20.20 -19.80 4.95
C GLY A 54 19.84 -18.54 4.11
N LEU A 55 18.63 -18.46 3.56
CA LEU A 55 18.07 -17.27 2.91
C LEU A 55 17.09 -16.56 3.85
N ALA A 56 16.82 -15.28 3.58
CA ALA A 56 15.82 -14.51 4.30
C ALA A 56 15.00 -13.66 3.33
N GLY A 57 13.67 -13.80 3.39
CA GLY A 57 12.74 -12.92 2.71
C GLY A 57 12.19 -11.87 3.68
N THR A 58 11.98 -10.65 3.19
CA THR A 58 11.52 -9.53 4.00
C THR A 58 10.19 -8.99 3.50
N GLY A 59 9.27 -8.76 4.43
CA GLY A 59 8.00 -8.10 4.18
C GLY A 59 7.75 -6.96 5.15
N CYS A 60 6.78 -6.13 4.82
CA CYS A 60 6.40 -4.98 5.64
C CYS A 60 4.88 -4.82 5.65
N GLY A 61 4.32 -4.61 6.82
CA GLY A 61 2.93 -4.21 7.01
C GLY A 61 2.84 -2.90 7.78
N ALA A 62 1.81 -2.12 7.50
CA ALA A 62 1.53 -0.88 8.21
C ALA A 62 0.16 -0.95 8.90
N PRO A 63 0.06 -0.51 10.17
CA PRO A 63 -1.21 -0.43 10.85
C PRO A 63 -2.14 0.56 10.14
N SER A 64 -3.44 0.30 10.17
CA SER A 64 -4.43 1.13 9.53
C SER A 64 -5.74 1.14 10.31
N GLU A 65 -6.36 2.32 10.42
CA GLU A 65 -7.72 2.44 10.97
C GLU A 65 -8.74 1.63 10.16
N VAL A 66 -8.52 1.47 8.85
CA VAL A 66 -9.40 0.69 7.96
C VAL A 66 -9.40 -0.79 8.36
N THR A 67 -8.23 -1.33 8.68
CA THR A 67 -8.09 -2.73 9.14
C THR A 67 -8.26 -2.87 10.64
N LYS A 68 -8.37 -1.76 11.37
CA LYS A 68 -8.44 -1.70 12.85
C LYS A 68 -7.22 -2.33 13.53
N GLU A 69 -6.08 -2.29 12.87
CA GLU A 69 -4.83 -2.80 13.40
C GLU A 69 -3.96 -1.66 13.92
N THR A 70 -3.31 -1.90 15.04
CA THR A 70 -2.24 -1.07 15.61
C THR A 70 -0.91 -1.83 15.52
N LEU A 71 0.21 -1.13 15.70
CA LEU A 71 1.52 -1.79 15.72
C LEU A 71 1.57 -2.91 16.78
N THR A 72 0.98 -2.67 17.94
CA THR A 72 0.91 -3.67 19.04
C THR A 72 0.09 -4.90 18.65
N THR A 73 -1.09 -4.70 18.03
CA THR A 73 -1.92 -5.83 17.60
C THR A 73 -1.26 -6.61 16.48
N MET A 74 -0.59 -5.94 15.54
CA MET A 74 0.18 -6.59 14.48
C MET A 74 1.33 -7.43 15.02
N GLN A 75 2.09 -6.92 16.01
CA GLN A 75 3.15 -7.70 16.68
C GLN A 75 2.60 -8.96 17.33
N SER A 76 1.46 -8.84 18.02
CA SER A 76 0.79 -10.00 18.65
C SER A 76 0.30 -11.00 17.62
N ALA A 77 -0.26 -10.52 16.50
CA ALA A 77 -0.73 -11.34 15.40
C ALA A 77 0.44 -12.08 14.72
N VAL A 78 1.55 -11.41 14.41
CA VAL A 78 2.73 -12.04 13.81
C VAL A 78 3.31 -13.10 14.75
N ARG A 79 3.37 -12.86 16.05
CA ARG A 79 3.82 -13.86 17.03
C ARG A 79 2.95 -15.13 17.01
N THR A 80 1.63 -14.98 16.96
CA THR A 80 0.70 -16.10 16.91
C THR A 80 0.83 -16.86 15.58
N LEU A 81 0.92 -16.13 14.46
CA LEU A 81 1.07 -16.71 13.14
C LEU A 81 2.42 -17.43 12.97
N ALA A 82 3.50 -16.86 13.50
CA ALA A 82 4.84 -17.46 13.47
C ALA A 82 4.82 -18.86 14.11
N ALA A 83 4.25 -18.98 15.31
CA ALA A 83 4.13 -20.29 15.97
C ALA A 83 3.33 -21.32 15.16
N GLY A 84 2.38 -20.87 14.33
CA GLY A 84 1.60 -21.74 13.45
C GLY A 84 2.26 -22.05 12.10
N LEU A 85 3.32 -21.32 11.75
CA LEU A 85 4.00 -21.40 10.45
C LEU A 85 5.43 -21.98 10.55
N GLU A 86 6.05 -22.00 11.72
CA GLU A 86 7.37 -22.63 11.88
C GLU A 86 7.35 -24.10 11.45
N GLY A 87 8.35 -24.49 10.65
CA GLY A 87 8.44 -25.81 10.04
C GLY A 87 7.48 -26.03 8.86
N TYR A 88 6.63 -25.05 8.54
CA TYR A 88 5.70 -25.14 7.42
C TYR A 88 6.45 -25.05 6.08
N ASP A 89 6.07 -25.91 5.14
CA ASP A 89 6.58 -25.88 3.77
C ASP A 89 5.78 -24.89 2.94
N PHE A 90 6.38 -23.77 2.56
CA PHE A 90 5.71 -22.68 1.85
C PHE A 90 5.91 -22.69 0.33
N ARG A 91 6.18 -23.84 -0.28
CA ARG A 91 6.28 -24.00 -1.75
C ARG A 91 5.03 -23.48 -2.47
N ASN A 92 3.91 -23.47 -1.79
CA ASN A 92 2.69 -22.85 -2.26
C ASN A 92 2.29 -21.70 -1.31
N PRO A 93 2.65 -20.43 -1.62
CA PRO A 93 2.29 -19.29 -0.78
C PRO A 93 0.79 -19.14 -0.54
N ARG A 94 -0.05 -19.61 -1.46
CA ARG A 94 -1.51 -19.57 -1.30
C ARG A 94 -1.98 -20.48 -0.16
N GLU A 95 -1.45 -21.69 -0.07
CA GLU A 95 -1.75 -22.59 1.04
C GLU A 95 -1.28 -22.02 2.38
N ALA A 96 -0.15 -21.29 2.39
CA ALA A 96 0.32 -20.60 3.57
C ALA A 96 -0.65 -19.49 4.01
N THR A 97 -1.24 -18.76 3.05
CA THR A 97 -2.27 -17.76 3.31
C THR A 97 -3.52 -18.39 3.92
N ASP A 98 -4.02 -19.48 3.35
CA ASP A 98 -5.17 -20.24 3.88
C ASP A 98 -4.89 -20.75 5.30
N ARG A 99 -3.64 -21.18 5.56
CA ARG A 99 -3.21 -21.57 6.90
C ARG A 99 -3.20 -20.40 7.87
N MET A 100 -2.70 -19.24 7.46
CA MET A 100 -2.75 -18.03 8.29
C MET A 100 -4.19 -17.66 8.67
N ASP A 101 -5.14 -17.81 7.75
CA ASP A 101 -6.55 -17.56 8.01
C ASP A 101 -7.16 -18.56 9.01
N THR A 102 -6.70 -19.80 8.97
CA THR A 102 -7.08 -20.84 9.93
C THR A 102 -6.49 -20.59 11.32
N VAL A 103 -5.20 -20.22 11.41
CA VAL A 103 -4.49 -19.97 12.68
C VAL A 103 -5.04 -18.73 13.38
N LEU A 104 -5.24 -17.66 12.65
CA LEU A 104 -5.70 -16.38 13.19
C LEU A 104 -6.57 -15.63 12.15
N PRO A 105 -7.90 -15.69 12.28
CA PRO A 105 -8.79 -14.90 11.39
C PRO A 105 -8.55 -13.39 11.49
N GLY A 106 -8.76 -12.67 10.40
CA GLY A 106 -8.53 -11.21 10.34
C GLY A 106 -7.04 -10.85 10.28
N ASN A 107 -6.67 -9.70 10.86
CA ASN A 107 -5.29 -9.19 10.92
C ASN A 107 -4.61 -9.07 9.54
N PRO A 108 -5.26 -8.42 8.54
CA PRO A 108 -4.76 -8.41 7.17
C PRO A 108 -3.41 -7.71 7.00
N ALA A 109 -3.11 -6.66 7.79
CA ALA A 109 -1.82 -5.98 7.68
C ALA A 109 -0.66 -6.82 8.23
N ALA A 110 -0.88 -7.55 9.34
CA ALA A 110 0.10 -8.50 9.86
C ALA A 110 0.33 -9.66 8.88
N LYS A 111 -0.75 -10.22 8.31
CA LYS A 111 -0.66 -11.29 7.29
C LYS A 111 0.03 -10.81 6.02
N ALA A 112 -0.25 -9.59 5.56
CA ALA A 112 0.42 -9.02 4.40
C ALA A 112 1.94 -8.94 4.60
N ALA A 113 2.42 -8.57 5.79
CA ALA A 113 3.85 -8.55 6.08
C ALA A 113 4.49 -9.95 5.94
N ILE A 114 3.81 -10.99 6.45
CA ILE A 114 4.27 -12.38 6.32
C ILE A 114 4.20 -12.85 4.86
N ASP A 115 3.10 -12.58 4.17
CA ASP A 115 2.88 -12.97 2.77
C ASP A 115 3.95 -12.36 1.83
N ILE A 116 4.23 -11.07 1.99
CA ILE A 116 5.29 -10.37 1.24
C ILE A 116 6.64 -11.03 1.50
N ALA A 117 6.97 -11.34 2.77
CA ALA A 117 8.22 -11.98 3.14
C ALA A 117 8.34 -13.39 2.52
N MET A 118 7.26 -14.17 2.49
CA MET A 118 7.23 -15.48 1.84
C MET A 118 7.46 -15.38 0.35
N HIS A 119 6.82 -14.45 -0.32
CA HIS A 119 6.98 -14.26 -1.77
C HIS A 119 8.38 -13.75 -2.13
N ASP A 120 8.95 -12.85 -1.31
CA ASP A 120 10.33 -12.39 -1.48
C ASP A 120 11.31 -13.56 -1.34
N LEU A 121 11.17 -14.38 -0.32
CA LEU A 121 11.99 -15.57 -0.11
C LEU A 121 11.83 -16.58 -1.24
N ALA A 122 10.60 -16.83 -1.69
CA ALA A 122 10.34 -17.74 -2.80
C ALA A 122 10.97 -17.26 -4.12
N ALA A 123 10.95 -15.95 -4.38
CA ALA A 123 11.60 -15.34 -5.53
C ALA A 123 13.13 -15.49 -5.46
N GLN A 124 13.73 -15.32 -4.27
CA GLN A 124 15.17 -15.55 -4.05
C GLN A 124 15.55 -17.01 -4.31
N VAL A 125 14.76 -17.98 -3.80
CA VAL A 125 14.98 -19.41 -4.07
C VAL A 125 14.87 -19.73 -5.56
N ALA A 126 13.94 -19.08 -6.27
CA ALA A 126 13.79 -19.23 -7.72
C ALA A 126 14.89 -18.52 -8.53
N GLY A 127 15.75 -17.72 -7.90
CA GLY A 127 16.77 -16.91 -8.56
C GLY A 127 16.18 -15.84 -9.48
N GLN A 128 15.00 -15.30 -9.14
CA GLN A 128 14.28 -14.33 -9.93
C GLN A 128 13.95 -13.08 -9.10
N PRO A 129 13.90 -11.88 -9.70
CA PRO A 129 13.33 -10.73 -9.02
C PRO A 129 11.83 -10.97 -8.78
N LEU A 130 11.31 -10.44 -7.67
CA LEU A 130 9.94 -10.69 -7.21
C LEU A 130 8.89 -10.40 -8.28
N TYR A 131 9.04 -9.31 -9.05
CA TYR A 131 8.08 -8.99 -10.11
C TYR A 131 7.99 -10.08 -11.19
N ALA A 132 9.14 -10.68 -11.57
CA ALA A 132 9.18 -11.76 -12.56
C ALA A 132 8.64 -13.08 -11.97
N TYR A 133 8.95 -13.36 -10.69
CA TYR A 133 8.38 -14.48 -9.95
C TYR A 133 6.85 -14.43 -9.91
N LEU A 134 6.28 -13.25 -9.73
CA LEU A 134 4.83 -13.01 -9.75
C LEU A 134 4.23 -12.98 -11.17
N GLY A 135 5.00 -13.28 -12.22
CA GLY A 135 4.53 -13.27 -13.61
C GLY A 135 4.53 -11.91 -14.29
N GLY A 136 5.11 -10.91 -13.66
CA GLY A 136 5.26 -9.57 -14.25
C GLY A 136 6.25 -9.58 -15.40
N THR A 137 5.92 -8.83 -16.46
CA THR A 137 6.75 -8.68 -17.65
C THR A 137 7.43 -7.31 -17.75
N ARG A 138 7.12 -6.40 -16.82
CA ARG A 138 7.64 -5.03 -16.78
C ARG A 138 8.60 -4.88 -15.62
N ASP A 139 9.77 -4.35 -15.88
CA ASP A 139 10.77 -3.97 -14.89
C ASP A 139 10.63 -2.50 -14.41
N ARG A 140 9.74 -1.75 -15.05
CA ARG A 140 9.46 -0.34 -14.76
C ARG A 140 7.98 -0.06 -14.77
N MET A 141 7.53 0.74 -13.79
CA MET A 141 6.17 1.26 -13.71
C MET A 141 6.20 2.75 -13.41
N ALA A 142 5.29 3.50 -14.04
CA ALA A 142 5.02 4.88 -13.65
C ALA A 142 4.34 4.89 -12.28
N THR A 143 4.71 5.87 -11.46
CA THR A 143 4.08 6.11 -10.16
C THR A 143 3.62 7.56 -10.06
N ASP A 144 2.74 7.83 -9.10
CA ASP A 144 2.32 9.18 -8.75
C ASP A 144 2.98 9.68 -7.45
N MET A 145 2.84 10.98 -7.21
CA MET A 145 3.15 11.58 -5.91
C MET A 145 1.89 12.13 -5.27
N THR A 146 1.75 11.82 -3.99
CA THR A 146 0.58 12.25 -3.22
C THR A 146 0.79 13.64 -2.62
N ILE A 147 -0.21 14.51 -2.81
CA ILE A 147 -0.35 15.80 -2.15
C ILE A 147 -1.44 15.65 -1.09
N GLY A 148 -1.07 15.81 0.18
CA GLY A 148 -1.99 15.76 1.31
C GLY A 148 -2.97 16.96 1.34
N ILE A 149 -3.89 16.96 2.30
CA ILE A 149 -4.78 18.09 2.55
C ILE A 149 -3.96 19.22 3.20
N MET A 150 -3.90 20.36 2.53
CA MET A 150 -3.15 21.54 2.96
C MET A 150 -3.71 22.82 2.30
N GLY A 151 -3.15 23.98 2.61
CA GLY A 151 -3.48 25.24 1.98
C GLY A 151 -3.22 25.22 0.46
N ILE A 152 -3.95 26.07 -0.29
CA ILE A 152 -3.85 26.12 -1.75
C ILE A 152 -2.43 26.45 -2.21
N ALA A 153 -1.79 27.45 -1.59
CA ALA A 153 -0.43 27.88 -1.96
C ALA A 153 0.58 26.73 -1.79
N ASP A 154 0.53 26.03 -0.65
CA ASP A 154 1.42 24.90 -0.35
C ASP A 154 1.17 23.73 -1.31
N ALA A 155 -0.11 23.47 -1.63
CA ALA A 155 -0.47 22.40 -2.56
C ALA A 155 0.05 22.67 -3.99
N VAL A 156 -0.03 23.93 -4.45
CA VAL A 156 0.51 24.37 -5.74
C VAL A 156 2.04 24.26 -5.75
N GLU A 157 2.71 24.73 -4.70
CA GLU A 157 4.18 24.59 -4.57
C GLU A 157 4.60 23.12 -4.64
N ARG A 158 3.88 22.24 -3.93
CA ARG A 158 4.10 20.78 -3.99
C ARG A 158 3.94 20.22 -5.38
N ALA A 159 2.86 20.62 -6.07
CA ALA A 159 2.60 20.17 -7.42
C ALA A 159 3.75 20.56 -8.37
N HIS A 160 4.23 21.81 -8.29
CA HIS A 160 5.41 22.25 -9.04
C HIS A 160 6.68 21.48 -8.67
N ARG A 161 6.93 21.24 -7.38
CA ARG A 161 8.08 20.47 -6.93
C ARG A 161 8.11 19.06 -7.54
N TRP A 162 6.99 18.34 -7.47
CA TRP A 162 6.93 16.98 -7.99
C TRP A 162 6.98 16.91 -9.51
N THR A 163 6.27 17.79 -10.20
CA THR A 163 6.36 17.86 -11.68
C THR A 163 7.73 18.28 -12.15
N GLY A 164 8.40 19.17 -11.43
CA GLY A 164 9.80 19.55 -11.68
C GLY A 164 10.79 18.39 -11.49
N GLN A 165 10.47 17.40 -10.64
CA GLN A 165 11.23 16.15 -10.48
C GLN A 165 10.88 15.07 -11.51
N GLY A 166 9.98 15.37 -12.45
CA GLY A 166 9.62 14.48 -13.55
C GLY A 166 8.37 13.62 -13.33
N PHE A 167 7.68 13.76 -12.20
CA PHE A 167 6.40 13.06 -12.01
C PHE A 167 5.35 13.60 -12.97
N ARG A 168 4.58 12.70 -13.57
CA ARG A 168 3.54 13.00 -14.56
C ARG A 168 2.14 12.68 -14.06
N SER A 169 2.02 12.14 -12.87
CA SER A 169 0.76 11.86 -12.18
C SER A 169 0.84 12.34 -10.73
N LEU A 170 -0.22 13.01 -10.27
CA LEU A 170 -0.36 13.50 -8.90
C LEU A 170 -1.65 12.96 -8.29
N LYS A 171 -1.56 12.38 -7.10
CA LYS A 171 -2.71 11.96 -6.30
C LYS A 171 -3.00 13.04 -5.24
N ILE A 172 -4.19 13.61 -5.25
CA ILE A 172 -4.58 14.74 -4.40
C ILE A 172 -5.58 14.25 -3.37
N LYS A 173 -5.26 14.43 -2.10
CA LYS A 173 -6.15 14.07 -1.00
C LYS A 173 -7.25 15.13 -0.86
N VAL A 174 -8.48 14.66 -0.81
CA VAL A 174 -9.72 15.42 -0.63
C VAL A 174 -10.58 14.75 0.45
N GLY A 175 -11.82 15.17 0.67
CA GLY A 175 -12.75 14.47 1.57
C GLY A 175 -13.04 15.21 2.86
N THR A 176 -12.68 16.51 2.97
CA THR A 176 -13.03 17.34 4.11
C THR A 176 -14.16 18.33 3.80
N ASP A 177 -13.93 19.23 2.86
CA ASP A 177 -14.92 20.20 2.37
C ASP A 177 -14.89 20.22 0.84
N PRO A 178 -15.99 19.78 0.17
CA PRO A 178 -16.01 19.69 -1.29
C PRO A 178 -15.69 21.01 -2.01
N ARG A 179 -16.05 22.17 -1.42
CA ARG A 179 -15.76 23.47 -2.01
C ARG A 179 -14.28 23.80 -1.93
N ALA A 180 -13.69 23.73 -0.74
CA ALA A 180 -12.26 24.00 -0.53
C ALA A 180 -11.40 23.02 -1.30
N ASP A 181 -11.79 21.72 -1.32
CA ASP A 181 -11.11 20.68 -2.07
C ASP A 181 -11.14 20.94 -3.58
N LEU A 182 -12.26 21.42 -4.11
CA LEU A 182 -12.39 21.77 -5.52
C LEU A 182 -11.58 23.02 -5.90
N GLU A 183 -11.54 24.03 -5.01
CA GLU A 183 -10.71 25.24 -5.23
C GLU A 183 -9.22 24.86 -5.27
N ARG A 184 -8.77 24.01 -4.35
CA ARG A 184 -7.41 23.49 -4.32
C ARG A 184 -7.08 22.68 -5.57
N LEU A 185 -7.98 21.80 -6.01
CA LEU A 185 -7.81 21.00 -7.21
C LEU A 185 -7.71 21.87 -8.48
N ARG A 186 -8.55 22.92 -8.60
CA ARG A 186 -8.49 23.90 -9.71
C ARG A 186 -7.15 24.64 -9.74
N ALA A 187 -6.66 25.07 -8.57
CA ALA A 187 -5.38 25.74 -8.47
C ALA A 187 -4.21 24.83 -8.89
N ILE A 188 -4.22 23.57 -8.45
CA ILE A 188 -3.23 22.58 -8.86
C ILE A 188 -3.31 22.37 -10.39
N ARG A 189 -4.51 22.14 -10.95
CA ARG A 189 -4.67 21.94 -12.40
C ARG A 189 -4.17 23.13 -13.20
N GLY A 190 -4.48 24.34 -12.75
CA GLY A 190 -3.98 25.57 -13.40
C GLY A 190 -2.46 25.67 -13.38
N ALA A 191 -1.83 25.26 -12.29
CA ALA A 191 -0.39 25.31 -12.09
C ALA A 191 0.37 24.26 -12.93
N VAL A 192 -0.13 23.01 -13.00
CA VAL A 192 0.61 21.92 -13.67
C VAL A 192 0.19 21.71 -15.14
N GLY A 193 -0.87 22.39 -15.59
CA GLY A 193 -1.39 22.28 -16.96
C GLY A 193 -2.07 20.93 -17.25
N PRO A 194 -2.58 20.74 -18.48
CA PRO A 194 -3.39 19.57 -18.85
C PRO A 194 -2.58 18.27 -19.03
N GLY A 195 -1.26 18.37 -19.17
CA GLY A 195 -0.38 17.23 -19.44
C GLY A 195 -0.04 16.39 -18.21
N VAL A 196 -0.41 16.83 -17.01
CA VAL A 196 -0.21 16.06 -15.77
C VAL A 196 -1.50 15.35 -15.42
N GLU A 197 -1.45 14.05 -15.21
CA GLU A 197 -2.59 13.27 -14.74
C GLU A 197 -2.92 13.64 -13.30
N LEU A 198 -4.18 13.92 -13.01
CA LEU A 198 -4.66 14.15 -11.65
C LEU A 198 -5.59 13.02 -11.23
N ARG A 199 -5.31 12.46 -10.04
CA ARG A 199 -6.15 11.52 -9.32
C ARG A 199 -6.60 12.16 -8.03
N VAL A 200 -7.79 11.89 -7.56
CA VAL A 200 -8.28 12.38 -6.27
C VAL A 200 -8.67 11.20 -5.38
N ASP A 201 -8.43 11.34 -4.08
CA ASP A 201 -8.74 10.31 -3.08
C ASP A 201 -9.46 10.95 -1.90
N GLY A 202 -10.73 10.58 -1.72
CA GLY A 202 -11.59 11.08 -0.67
C GLY A 202 -11.39 10.40 0.67
N ASN A 203 -10.71 9.27 0.74
CA ASN A 203 -10.52 8.46 1.94
C ASN A 203 -11.81 8.24 2.75
N GLN A 204 -12.95 8.08 2.05
CA GLN A 204 -14.28 7.90 2.61
C GLN A 204 -14.78 9.14 3.41
N GLY A 205 -14.28 10.33 3.11
CA GLY A 205 -14.57 11.55 3.87
C GLY A 205 -15.84 12.28 3.47
N TYR A 206 -16.42 11.98 2.29
CA TYR A 206 -17.63 12.64 1.82
C TYR A 206 -18.89 11.80 2.10
N THR A 207 -20.02 12.49 2.21
CA THR A 207 -21.33 11.88 2.00
C THR A 207 -21.56 11.65 0.50
N TRP A 208 -22.52 10.79 0.16
CA TRP A 208 -22.92 10.55 -1.23
C TRP A 208 -23.24 11.85 -2.00
N THR A 209 -24.01 12.74 -1.40
CA THR A 209 -24.37 14.01 -2.01
C THR A 209 -23.16 14.91 -2.27
N GLN A 210 -22.23 14.97 -1.30
CA GLN A 210 -20.99 15.74 -1.44
C GLN A 210 -20.09 15.16 -2.52
N ALA A 211 -19.94 13.85 -2.57
CA ALA A 211 -19.15 13.15 -3.58
C ALA A 211 -19.68 13.40 -4.99
N LEU A 212 -20.99 13.29 -5.17
CA LEU A 212 -21.64 13.55 -6.46
C LEU A 212 -21.49 15.01 -6.90
N HIS A 213 -21.65 15.95 -5.98
CA HIS A 213 -21.43 17.37 -6.24
C HIS A 213 -19.99 17.65 -6.67
N PHE A 214 -19.03 17.14 -5.91
CA PHE A 214 -17.60 17.28 -6.19
C PHE A 214 -17.25 16.66 -7.56
N ALA A 215 -17.68 15.43 -7.83
CA ALA A 215 -17.39 14.75 -9.10
C ALA A 215 -17.92 15.53 -10.32
N ARG A 216 -19.15 16.07 -10.23
CA ARG A 216 -19.73 16.91 -11.29
C ARG A 216 -18.93 18.20 -11.51
N ALA A 217 -18.55 18.87 -10.42
CA ALA A 217 -17.80 20.13 -10.48
C ALA A 217 -16.32 19.93 -10.88
N ALA A 218 -15.76 18.74 -10.67
CA ALA A 218 -14.41 18.37 -11.08
C ALA A 218 -14.31 17.84 -12.52
N ARG A 219 -15.43 17.66 -13.21
CA ARG A 219 -15.49 17.07 -14.55
C ARG A 219 -14.54 17.74 -15.54
N ASP A 220 -14.55 19.08 -15.57
CA ASP A 220 -13.75 19.87 -16.51
C ASP A 220 -12.27 19.98 -16.12
N LEU A 221 -11.89 19.40 -14.97
CA LEU A 221 -10.51 19.37 -14.50
C LEU A 221 -9.75 18.12 -14.97
N ASN A 222 -10.37 17.28 -15.79
CA ASN A 222 -9.78 16.06 -16.34
C ASN A 222 -9.13 15.18 -15.25
N VAL A 223 -9.94 14.82 -14.24
CA VAL A 223 -9.54 13.90 -13.17
C VAL A 223 -9.65 12.47 -13.69
N ALA A 224 -8.55 11.72 -13.65
CA ALA A 224 -8.48 10.37 -14.18
C ALA A 224 -9.10 9.31 -13.23
N LEU A 225 -9.08 9.57 -11.93
CA LEU A 225 -9.57 8.64 -10.91
C LEU A 225 -10.12 9.41 -9.71
N PHE A 226 -11.25 8.95 -9.18
CA PHE A 226 -11.79 9.38 -7.90
C PHE A 226 -11.91 8.16 -6.97
N GLU A 227 -10.96 8.03 -6.06
CA GLU A 227 -10.82 6.90 -5.14
C GLU A 227 -11.59 7.14 -3.85
N GLN A 228 -12.27 6.13 -3.37
CA GLN A 228 -12.95 6.08 -2.08
C GLN A 228 -13.68 7.38 -1.69
N PRO A 229 -14.61 7.89 -2.51
CA PRO A 229 -15.26 9.16 -2.20
C PRO A 229 -16.13 9.12 -0.95
N VAL A 230 -16.79 7.98 -0.70
CA VAL A 230 -17.79 7.78 0.36
C VAL A 230 -17.40 6.62 1.26
N SER A 231 -18.15 6.41 2.36
CA SER A 231 -17.98 5.26 3.25
C SER A 231 -18.06 3.92 2.50
N ALA A 232 -17.32 2.92 2.95
CA ALA A 232 -17.40 1.56 2.41
C ALA A 232 -18.76 0.87 2.64
N THR A 233 -19.62 1.48 3.46
CA THR A 233 -20.97 0.98 3.77
C THR A 233 -22.08 1.70 3.01
N ASP A 234 -21.75 2.69 2.16
CA ASP A 234 -22.69 3.45 1.33
C ASP A 234 -22.89 2.81 -0.04
#